data_e3cfdeaa8734714600ab6bde7c054cbf
#
_entry.id   e3cfdeaa8734714600ab6bde7c054cbf
#
_cell.length_a   1.000
_cell.length_b   1.000
_cell.length_c   1.000
_cell.angle_alpha   90.00
_cell.angle_beta   90.00
_cell.angle_gamma   90.00
#
_symmetry.space_group_name_H-M   'P 1'
#
loop_
_entity.id
_entity.type
_entity.pdbx_description
1 polymer ?
#
loop_
_entity_poly.entity_id
_entity_poly.type
_entity_poly.pdbx_seq_one_letter_code
_entity_poly.pdbx_strand_id
1 'polypeptide(L)'
;VAQILAANAREILDSRGNPTIEVEVLLEDGAVGRAGVPSGASTGEYEAVELRDGDPDRYLGKGVQNAVDAVLDDINDAVAGIEGDEQRLVDQALLDLDGTDNKSRLGANATLGVSLAVARAAAESAELPLYRYLGGPNGHVMPVPMMNILNGGSHADSNVDIQEFMIAPIGAASFRQSLQWGAEVYHALKKVLKDRGLSTGLGDEGGFAPDLDSNAAALDLILEAIEAA
;
A
#
# COMPACT_ATOMS: atom_id res chain seq x y z
N VAL A 1 27.44 1.67 -4.52
CA VAL A 1 26.52 2.15 -3.49
C VAL A 1 27.12 1.81 -2.13
N ALA A 2 26.86 2.61 -1.12
CA ALA A 2 27.43 2.42 0.20
C ALA A 2 26.72 1.31 0.99
N GLN A 3 27.38 0.82 2.04
CA GLN A 3 26.83 -0.21 2.92
C GLN A 3 25.73 0.34 3.83
N ILE A 4 24.83 -0.53 4.26
CA ILE A 4 23.81 -0.21 5.25
C ILE A 4 24.50 0.05 6.60
N LEU A 5 24.37 1.26 7.11
CA LEU A 5 24.90 1.65 8.41
C LEU A 5 23.92 1.31 9.55
N ALA A 6 22.63 1.59 9.33
CA ALA A 6 21.60 1.34 10.32
C ALA A 6 20.21 1.28 9.70
N ALA A 7 19.32 0.48 10.31
CA ALA A 7 17.88 0.51 10.11
C ALA A 7 17.20 1.02 11.39
N ASN A 8 16.22 1.91 11.23
CA ASN A 8 15.42 2.46 12.32
C ASN A 8 13.94 2.33 11.96
N ALA A 9 13.08 2.30 12.97
CA ALA A 9 11.65 2.17 12.76
C ALA A 9 10.83 2.93 13.79
N ARG A 10 9.59 3.25 13.40
CA ARG A 10 8.59 3.85 14.29
C ARG A 10 7.20 3.41 13.91
N GLU A 11 6.31 3.41 14.88
CA GLU A 11 4.88 3.26 14.66
C GLU A 11 4.31 4.58 14.14
N ILE A 12 3.50 4.49 13.09
CA ILE A 12 2.72 5.60 12.53
C ILE A 12 1.26 5.16 12.36
N LEU A 13 0.36 6.08 12.00
CA LEU A 13 -1.03 5.74 11.70
C LEU A 13 -1.28 5.77 10.20
N ASP A 14 -2.04 4.79 9.71
CA ASP A 14 -2.55 4.76 8.34
C ASP A 14 -3.74 5.72 8.15
N SER A 15 -4.29 5.79 6.92
CA SER A 15 -5.43 6.66 6.59
C SER A 15 -6.73 6.30 7.31
N ARG A 16 -6.81 5.10 7.90
CA ARG A 16 -7.96 4.62 8.69
C ARG A 16 -7.74 4.81 10.20
N GLY A 17 -6.58 5.34 10.61
CA GLY A 17 -6.21 5.51 12.01
C GLY A 17 -5.72 4.23 12.68
N ASN A 18 -5.37 3.19 11.91
CA ASN A 18 -4.75 1.99 12.46
C ASN A 18 -3.21 2.15 12.47
N PRO A 19 -2.53 1.59 13.49
CA PRO A 19 -1.08 1.56 13.51
C PRO A 19 -0.49 0.82 12.32
N THR A 20 0.59 1.34 11.78
CA THR A 20 1.50 0.67 10.86
C THR A 20 2.93 1.10 11.14
N ILE A 21 3.90 0.50 10.44
CA ILE A 21 5.32 0.76 10.65
C ILE A 21 5.87 1.67 9.55
N GLU A 22 6.71 2.64 9.91
CA GLU A 22 7.59 3.36 9.02
C GLU A 22 9.03 2.97 9.33
N VAL A 23 9.78 2.56 8.32
CA VAL A 23 11.20 2.21 8.43
C VAL A 23 12.06 3.24 7.73
N GLU A 24 13.22 3.52 8.30
CA GLU A 24 14.23 4.40 7.76
C GLU A 24 15.58 3.67 7.74
N VAL A 25 16.25 3.65 6.59
CA VAL A 25 17.57 3.04 6.43
C VAL A 25 18.56 4.12 6.06
N LEU A 26 19.68 4.14 6.77
CA LEU A 26 20.83 5.01 6.55
C LEU A 26 21.99 4.22 5.93
N LEU A 27 22.56 4.72 4.85
CA LEU A 27 23.79 4.19 4.26
C LEU A 27 25.03 4.98 4.75
N GLU A 28 26.22 4.39 4.62
CA GLU A 28 27.48 5.00 5.07
C GLU A 28 27.82 6.32 4.35
N ASP A 29 27.34 6.53 3.13
CA ASP A 29 27.51 7.78 2.37
C ASP A 29 26.52 8.88 2.78
N GLY A 30 25.64 8.60 3.73
CA GLY A 30 24.64 9.52 4.26
C GLY A 30 23.30 9.49 3.52
N ALA A 31 23.14 8.66 2.48
CA ALA A 31 21.85 8.47 1.82
C ALA A 31 20.82 7.81 2.76
N VAL A 32 19.58 8.31 2.75
CA VAL A 32 18.51 7.86 3.64
C VAL A 32 17.29 7.44 2.84
N GLY A 33 16.85 6.19 3.02
CA GLY A 33 15.59 5.70 2.47
C GLY A 33 14.53 5.55 3.55
N ARG A 34 13.30 6.01 3.29
CA ARG A 34 12.17 5.91 4.20
C ARG A 34 10.97 5.25 3.53
N ALA A 35 10.34 4.32 4.23
CA ALA A 35 9.15 3.62 3.73
C ALA A 35 8.11 3.42 4.84
N GLY A 36 6.90 3.96 4.64
CA GLY A 36 5.74 3.55 5.40
C GLY A 36 5.13 2.29 4.76
N VAL A 37 4.83 1.29 5.57
CA VAL A 37 4.28 0.02 5.08
C VAL A 37 2.77 0.12 4.93
N PRO A 38 2.21 -0.15 3.74
CA PRO A 38 0.76 -0.19 3.57
C PRO A 38 0.17 -1.40 4.30
N SER A 39 -0.99 -1.19 4.96
CA SER A 39 -1.76 -2.24 5.60
C SER A 39 -3.06 -2.44 4.85
N GLY A 40 -3.41 -3.68 4.49
CA GLY A 40 -4.65 -4.02 3.80
C GLY A 40 -5.90 -3.85 4.66
N ALA A 41 -7.05 -3.63 4.04
CA ALA A 41 -8.34 -3.61 4.72
C ALA A 41 -8.86 -5.03 4.97
N SER A 42 -8.53 -5.97 4.10
CA SER A 42 -8.84 -7.40 4.20
C SER A 42 -7.55 -8.23 4.09
N THR A 43 -7.59 -9.48 4.54
CA THR A 43 -6.46 -10.42 4.45
C THR A 43 -6.90 -11.69 3.75
N GLY A 44 -6.03 -12.22 2.87
CA GLY A 44 -6.21 -13.51 2.22
C GLY A 44 -5.55 -14.65 3.00
N GLU A 45 -6.00 -15.88 2.76
CA GLU A 45 -5.50 -17.09 3.42
C GLU A 45 -3.99 -17.30 3.21
N TYR A 46 -3.48 -16.88 2.05
CA TYR A 46 -2.08 -17.10 1.64
C TYR A 46 -1.20 -15.85 1.80
N GLU A 47 -1.71 -14.79 2.39
CA GLU A 47 -0.92 -13.59 2.65
C GLU A 47 0.10 -13.83 3.77
N ALA A 48 1.23 -13.12 3.67
CA ALA A 48 2.20 -13.07 4.74
C ALA A 48 1.61 -12.33 5.96
N VAL A 49 2.03 -12.72 7.16
CA VAL A 49 1.48 -12.22 8.41
C VAL A 49 1.94 -10.79 8.68
N GLU A 50 0.99 -9.88 8.78
CA GLU A 50 1.23 -8.57 9.40
C GLU A 50 1.30 -8.75 10.92
N LEU A 51 2.47 -8.52 11.51
CA LEU A 51 2.66 -8.72 12.95
C LEU A 51 1.96 -7.60 13.73
N ARG A 52 1.03 -7.99 14.60
CA ARG A 52 0.29 -7.14 15.53
C ARG A 52 0.61 -7.52 16.97
N ASP A 53 0.63 -6.54 17.86
CA ASP A 53 0.99 -6.74 19.28
C ASP A 53 -0.04 -7.58 20.03
N GLY A 54 -1.32 -7.50 19.66
CA GLY A 54 -2.42 -8.22 20.30
C GLY A 54 -2.79 -7.69 21.68
N ASP A 55 -2.20 -6.58 22.13
CA ASP A 55 -2.53 -5.95 23.41
C ASP A 55 -3.85 -5.15 23.29
N PRO A 56 -4.94 -5.59 23.94
CA PRO A 56 -6.24 -4.95 23.81
C PRO A 56 -6.27 -3.53 24.40
N ASP A 57 -5.37 -3.20 25.32
CA ASP A 57 -5.31 -1.89 25.95
C ASP A 57 -4.59 -0.85 25.09
N ARG A 58 -3.95 -1.31 23.98
CA ARG A 58 -3.25 -0.44 23.05
C ARG A 58 -3.75 -0.65 21.63
N TYR A 59 -4.36 0.40 21.05
CA TYR A 59 -4.95 0.37 19.70
C TYR A 59 -5.87 -0.84 19.46
N LEU A 60 -6.58 -1.30 20.48
CA LEU A 60 -7.50 -2.45 20.39
C LEU A 60 -6.82 -3.73 19.85
N GLY A 61 -5.56 -3.95 20.23
CA GLY A 61 -4.75 -5.10 19.78
C GLY A 61 -3.99 -4.87 18.47
N LYS A 62 -4.19 -3.73 17.79
CA LYS A 62 -3.61 -3.46 16.47
C LYS A 62 -2.24 -2.76 16.50
N GLY A 63 -1.63 -2.56 17.67
CA GLY A 63 -0.29 -2.01 17.81
C GLY A 63 0.75 -2.79 16.99
N VAL A 64 1.88 -2.16 16.64
CA VAL A 64 2.96 -2.77 15.84
C VAL A 64 4.34 -2.62 16.52
N GLN A 65 4.34 -2.47 17.84
CA GLN A 65 5.58 -2.27 18.58
C GLN A 65 6.53 -3.46 18.44
N ASN A 66 6.01 -4.70 18.46
CA ASN A 66 6.82 -5.90 18.25
C ASN A 66 7.54 -5.89 16.88
N ALA A 67 6.87 -5.38 15.83
CA ALA A 67 7.48 -5.24 14.52
C ALA A 67 8.53 -4.10 14.49
N VAL A 68 8.28 -3.02 15.21
CA VAL A 68 9.27 -1.93 15.40
C VAL A 68 10.50 -2.44 16.12
N ASP A 69 10.33 -3.16 17.23
CA ASP A 69 11.44 -3.72 18.02
C ASP A 69 12.24 -4.73 17.18
N ALA A 70 11.58 -5.57 16.37
CA ALA A 70 12.27 -6.49 15.46
C ALA A 70 13.17 -5.75 14.44
N VAL A 71 12.76 -4.58 13.95
CA VAL A 71 13.62 -3.78 13.06
C VAL A 71 14.79 -3.16 13.81
N LEU A 72 14.55 -2.64 15.03
CA LEU A 72 15.59 -1.95 15.83
C LEU A 72 16.68 -2.90 16.34
N ASP A 73 16.32 -4.17 16.56
CA ASP A 73 17.20 -5.19 17.11
C ASP A 73 17.66 -6.19 16.02
N ASP A 74 16.96 -7.32 15.89
CA ASP A 74 17.36 -8.48 15.07
C ASP A 74 17.64 -8.11 13.60
N ILE A 75 16.75 -7.32 12.98
CA ILE A 75 16.85 -6.98 11.55
C ILE A 75 17.99 -6.00 11.31
N ASN A 76 18.12 -4.97 12.17
CA ASN A 76 19.24 -4.02 12.06
C ASN A 76 20.58 -4.73 12.07
N ASP A 77 20.78 -5.67 13.00
CA ASP A 77 22.01 -6.44 13.09
C ASP A 77 22.26 -7.35 11.87
N ALA A 78 21.18 -7.90 11.30
CA ALA A 78 21.28 -8.80 10.15
C ALA A 78 21.57 -8.10 8.82
N VAL A 79 21.15 -6.84 8.66
CA VAL A 79 21.34 -6.10 7.38
C VAL A 79 22.51 -5.13 7.42
N ALA A 80 23.04 -4.78 8.59
CA ALA A 80 24.18 -3.88 8.73
C ALA A 80 25.42 -4.44 8.00
N GLY A 81 26.09 -3.57 7.23
CA GLY A 81 27.26 -3.93 6.44
C GLY A 81 26.98 -4.58 5.08
N ILE A 82 25.71 -4.87 4.75
CA ILE A 82 25.34 -5.29 3.39
C ILE A 82 25.36 -4.08 2.47
N GLU A 83 25.88 -4.21 1.24
CA GLU A 83 25.83 -3.17 0.22
C GLU A 83 24.36 -2.81 -0.10
N GLY A 84 24.02 -1.52 -0.08
CA GLY A 84 22.64 -1.07 -0.21
C GLY A 84 22.00 -1.39 -1.57
N ASP A 85 22.77 -1.62 -2.62
CA ASP A 85 22.29 -2.02 -3.96
C ASP A 85 22.17 -3.55 -4.16
N GLU A 86 22.64 -4.33 -3.20
CA GLU A 86 22.46 -5.79 -3.20
C GLU A 86 21.08 -6.20 -2.65
N GLN A 87 19.99 -5.63 -3.22
CA GLN A 87 18.62 -5.83 -2.77
C GLN A 87 18.27 -7.30 -2.51
N ARG A 88 18.70 -8.19 -3.41
CA ARG A 88 18.40 -9.63 -3.28
C ARG A 88 19.11 -10.26 -2.08
N LEU A 89 20.28 -9.77 -1.72
CA LEU A 89 21.00 -10.24 -0.54
C LEU A 89 20.33 -9.74 0.74
N VAL A 90 19.89 -8.47 0.76
CA VAL A 90 19.10 -7.92 1.87
C VAL A 90 17.81 -8.70 2.06
N ASP A 91 17.03 -8.89 0.99
CA ASP A 91 15.77 -9.62 1.06
C ASP A 91 15.98 -11.07 1.52
N GLN A 92 17.04 -11.73 1.07
CA GLN A 92 17.37 -13.09 1.51
C GLN A 92 17.75 -13.13 2.98
N ALA A 93 18.53 -12.16 3.46
CA ALA A 93 18.89 -12.06 4.89
C ALA A 93 17.64 -11.90 5.77
N LEU A 94 16.66 -11.11 5.32
CA LEU A 94 15.39 -10.93 6.02
C LEU A 94 14.57 -12.23 6.06
N LEU A 95 14.50 -12.97 4.94
CA LEU A 95 13.80 -14.24 4.84
C LEU A 95 14.47 -15.33 5.71
N ASP A 96 15.78 -15.42 5.67
CA ASP A 96 16.55 -16.39 6.46
C ASP A 96 16.43 -16.09 7.96
N LEU A 97 16.42 -14.82 8.33
CA LEU A 97 16.25 -14.37 9.70
C LEU A 97 14.85 -14.69 10.22
N ASP A 98 13.80 -14.46 9.43
CA ASP A 98 12.43 -14.83 9.81
C ASP A 98 12.26 -16.35 9.93
N GLY A 99 12.72 -17.10 8.95
CA GLY A 99 12.76 -18.56 8.93
C GLY A 99 11.38 -19.23 8.87
N THR A 100 10.29 -18.48 8.63
CA THR A 100 8.93 -19.01 8.47
C THR A 100 8.40 -18.78 7.06
N ASP A 101 7.51 -19.64 6.59
CA ASP A 101 6.96 -19.55 5.23
C ASP A 101 6.16 -18.26 4.99
N ASN A 102 5.52 -17.75 6.03
CA ASN A 102 4.59 -16.62 5.95
C ASN A 102 5.04 -15.38 6.73
N LYS A 103 6.31 -15.28 7.10
CA LYS A 103 6.91 -14.16 7.86
C LYS A 103 6.24 -13.90 9.21
N SER A 104 5.80 -14.96 9.88
CA SER A 104 5.08 -14.82 11.15
C SER A 104 5.98 -14.50 12.35
N ARG A 105 7.31 -14.67 12.24
CA ARG A 105 8.23 -14.38 13.36
C ARG A 105 8.53 -12.88 13.47
N LEU A 106 8.94 -12.25 12.40
CA LEU A 106 9.31 -10.83 12.38
C LEU A 106 8.17 -9.93 11.91
N GLY A 107 7.25 -10.49 11.12
CA GLY A 107 6.19 -9.78 10.48
C GLY A 107 6.53 -9.33 9.05
N ALA A 108 5.57 -9.49 8.14
CA ALA A 108 5.69 -8.97 6.77
C ALA A 108 5.84 -7.44 6.76
N ASN A 109 5.21 -6.75 7.70
CA ASN A 109 5.33 -5.29 7.87
C ASN A 109 6.77 -4.87 8.21
N ALA A 110 7.45 -5.52 9.12
CA ALA A 110 8.85 -5.23 9.44
C ALA A 110 9.77 -5.54 8.26
N THR A 111 9.67 -6.74 7.69
CA THR A 111 10.54 -7.18 6.58
C THR A 111 10.33 -6.33 5.32
N LEU A 112 9.08 -6.05 4.93
CA LEU A 112 8.78 -5.20 3.78
C LEU A 112 9.23 -3.75 4.01
N GLY A 113 9.07 -3.23 5.23
CA GLY A 113 9.51 -1.88 5.58
C GLY A 113 11.00 -1.68 5.32
N VAL A 114 11.83 -2.64 5.77
CA VAL A 114 13.28 -2.59 5.55
C VAL A 114 13.61 -2.76 4.07
N SER A 115 13.05 -3.74 3.38
CA SER A 115 13.28 -3.97 1.95
C SER A 115 12.97 -2.71 1.11
N LEU A 116 11.83 -2.06 1.34
CA LEU A 116 11.46 -0.82 0.65
C LEU A 116 12.36 0.36 1.01
N ALA A 117 12.76 0.49 2.28
CA ALA A 117 13.62 1.57 2.73
C ALA A 117 15.04 1.44 2.14
N VAL A 118 15.59 0.21 2.06
CA VAL A 118 16.87 -0.05 1.41
C VAL A 118 16.83 0.33 -0.06
N ALA A 119 15.81 -0.07 -0.80
CA ALA A 119 15.67 0.29 -2.22
C ALA A 119 15.64 1.81 -2.43
N ARG A 120 15.00 2.55 -1.52
CA ARG A 120 14.95 4.02 -1.57
C ARG A 120 16.28 4.66 -1.21
N ALA A 121 16.98 4.15 -0.19
CA ALA A 121 18.32 4.61 0.19
C ALA A 121 19.33 4.38 -0.94
N ALA A 122 19.29 3.19 -1.57
CA ALA A 122 20.14 2.87 -2.70
C ALA A 122 19.86 3.76 -3.93
N ALA A 123 18.60 4.06 -4.20
CA ALA A 123 18.22 5.00 -5.26
C ALA A 123 18.77 6.41 -4.99
N GLU A 124 18.69 6.89 -3.73
CA GLU A 124 19.24 8.16 -3.30
C GLU A 124 20.76 8.19 -3.43
N SER A 125 21.45 7.15 -2.93
CA SER A 125 22.91 6.98 -3.07
C SER A 125 23.35 6.99 -4.54
N ALA A 126 22.54 6.42 -5.45
CA ALA A 126 22.79 6.43 -6.88
C ALA A 126 22.37 7.74 -7.59
N GLU A 127 21.84 8.74 -6.86
CA GLU A 127 21.26 9.98 -7.40
C GLU A 127 20.17 9.74 -8.47
N LEU A 128 19.38 8.67 -8.32
CA LEU A 128 18.32 8.29 -9.23
C LEU A 128 16.94 8.35 -8.55
N PRO A 129 15.90 8.78 -9.26
CA PRO A 129 14.54 8.57 -8.76
C PRO A 129 14.24 7.06 -8.71
N LEU A 130 13.49 6.63 -7.69
CA LEU A 130 13.23 5.21 -7.40
C LEU A 130 12.74 4.42 -8.64
N TYR A 131 11.82 5.01 -9.43
CA TYR A 131 11.31 4.33 -10.62
C TYR A 131 12.39 4.01 -11.65
N ARG A 132 13.41 4.86 -11.75
CA ARG A 132 14.55 4.67 -12.67
C ARG A 132 15.56 3.68 -12.08
N TYR A 133 15.79 3.74 -10.78
CA TYR A 133 16.65 2.79 -10.08
C TYR A 133 16.12 1.35 -10.25
N LEU A 134 14.82 1.13 -10.01
CA LEU A 134 14.19 -0.19 -10.15
C LEU A 134 13.94 -0.61 -11.59
N GLY A 135 13.49 0.32 -12.43
CA GLY A 135 13.07 0.03 -13.81
C GLY A 135 14.20 0.13 -14.85
N GLY A 136 15.37 0.64 -14.46
CA GLY A 136 16.48 0.87 -15.37
C GLY A 136 16.17 1.91 -16.47
N PRO A 137 16.94 1.91 -17.57
CA PRO A 137 16.80 2.91 -18.64
C PRO A 137 15.45 2.87 -19.38
N ASN A 138 14.74 1.74 -19.32
CA ASN A 138 13.43 1.55 -19.94
C ASN A 138 12.24 1.81 -19.00
N GLY A 139 12.49 2.16 -17.75
CA GLY A 139 11.47 2.51 -16.76
C GLY A 139 10.86 3.89 -17.01
N HIS A 140 10.09 4.09 -18.08
CA HIS A 140 9.52 5.39 -18.48
C HIS A 140 8.04 5.33 -18.89
N VAL A 141 7.43 4.15 -18.89
CA VAL A 141 6.01 3.98 -19.27
C VAL A 141 5.14 4.04 -18.03
N MET A 142 4.25 5.05 -17.98
CA MET A 142 3.24 5.13 -16.94
C MET A 142 2.13 4.11 -17.19
N PRO A 143 1.71 3.33 -16.19
CA PRO A 143 0.55 2.45 -16.33
C PRO A 143 -0.74 3.25 -16.45
N VAL A 144 -1.76 2.66 -17.10
CA VAL A 144 -3.13 3.20 -17.00
C VAL A 144 -3.60 3.04 -15.55
N PRO A 145 -4.03 4.13 -14.88
CA PRO A 145 -4.50 4.03 -13.51
C PRO A 145 -5.84 3.27 -13.46
N MET A 146 -5.95 2.34 -12.53
CA MET A 146 -7.22 1.76 -12.11
C MET A 146 -7.68 2.46 -10.84
N MET A 147 -8.94 2.93 -10.83
CA MET A 147 -9.48 3.70 -9.71
C MET A 147 -10.74 3.04 -9.18
N ASN A 148 -10.71 2.62 -7.91
CA ASN A 148 -11.87 2.09 -7.23
C ASN A 148 -12.83 3.23 -6.89
N ILE A 149 -14.07 3.17 -7.37
CA ILE A 149 -15.07 4.22 -7.21
C ILE A 149 -16.36 3.77 -6.53
N LEU A 150 -16.58 2.44 -6.39
CA LEU A 150 -17.69 1.87 -5.66
C LEU A 150 -17.23 0.61 -4.91
N ASN A 151 -17.59 0.47 -3.66
CA ASN A 151 -17.22 -0.62 -2.78
C ASN A 151 -18.44 -1.46 -2.38
N GLY A 152 -18.19 -2.74 -2.12
CA GLY A 152 -19.10 -3.67 -1.49
C GLY A 152 -18.32 -4.74 -0.71
N GLY A 153 -18.92 -5.87 -0.46
CA GLY A 153 -18.32 -6.99 0.27
C GLY A 153 -17.79 -6.57 1.63
N SER A 154 -16.59 -7.01 1.99
CA SER A 154 -15.94 -6.66 3.25
C SER A 154 -15.42 -5.21 3.33
N HIS A 155 -15.41 -4.47 2.22
CA HIS A 155 -14.92 -3.08 2.14
C HIS A 155 -16.01 -2.03 2.33
N ALA A 156 -17.27 -2.44 2.51
CA ALA A 156 -18.40 -1.56 2.69
C ALA A 156 -19.49 -2.19 3.57
N ASP A 157 -20.13 -1.38 4.40
CA ASP A 157 -21.36 -1.78 5.09
C ASP A 157 -22.55 -1.55 4.13
N SER A 158 -22.70 -2.46 3.17
CA SER A 158 -23.73 -2.45 2.12
C SER A 158 -24.11 -3.87 1.73
N ASN A 159 -25.18 -4.01 0.92
CA ASN A 159 -25.65 -5.29 0.43
C ASN A 159 -25.05 -5.72 -0.92
N VAL A 160 -24.04 -5.02 -1.41
CA VAL A 160 -23.29 -5.35 -2.62
C VAL A 160 -22.19 -6.36 -2.26
N ASP A 161 -22.13 -7.53 -2.93
CA ASP A 161 -21.19 -8.61 -2.58
C ASP A 161 -19.77 -8.40 -3.12
N ILE A 162 -19.64 -7.75 -4.28
CA ILE A 162 -18.35 -7.52 -4.93
C ILE A 162 -17.63 -6.38 -4.21
N GLN A 163 -16.39 -6.65 -3.78
CA GLN A 163 -15.63 -5.72 -2.94
C GLN A 163 -15.28 -4.40 -3.63
N GLU A 164 -14.94 -4.44 -4.93
CA GLU A 164 -14.41 -3.30 -5.66
C GLU A 164 -14.95 -3.21 -7.06
N PHE A 165 -15.31 -2.02 -7.47
CA PHE A 165 -15.67 -1.69 -8.85
C PHE A 165 -14.76 -0.56 -9.33
N MET A 166 -13.93 -0.86 -10.31
CA MET A 166 -12.89 0.04 -10.79
C MET A 166 -13.18 0.56 -12.17
N ILE A 167 -12.73 1.79 -12.43
CA ILE A 167 -12.64 2.36 -13.79
C ILE A 167 -11.19 2.43 -14.22
N ALA A 168 -10.94 2.26 -15.52
CA ALA A 168 -9.64 2.38 -16.15
C ALA A 168 -9.75 3.21 -17.43
N PRO A 169 -9.29 4.48 -17.47
CA PRO A 169 -9.40 5.36 -18.61
C PRO A 169 -8.38 5.01 -19.73
N ILE A 170 -8.57 3.87 -20.39
CA ILE A 170 -7.62 3.29 -21.35
C ILE A 170 -7.47 4.11 -22.64
N GLY A 171 -8.45 4.97 -22.97
CA GLY A 171 -8.41 5.82 -24.17
C GLY A 171 -7.75 7.19 -23.98
N ALA A 172 -7.29 7.50 -22.76
CA ALA A 172 -6.68 8.80 -22.47
C ALA A 172 -5.30 8.92 -23.12
N ALA A 173 -5.01 10.11 -23.68
CA ALA A 173 -3.74 10.38 -24.34
C ALA A 173 -2.55 10.60 -23.38
N SER A 174 -2.80 10.75 -22.06
CA SER A 174 -1.78 10.94 -21.04
C SER A 174 -2.29 10.51 -19.67
N PHE A 175 -1.35 10.21 -18.74
CA PHE A 175 -1.69 9.93 -17.35
C PHE A 175 -2.50 11.07 -16.68
N ARG A 176 -2.14 12.33 -16.97
CA ARG A 176 -2.89 13.51 -16.50
C ARG A 176 -4.35 13.45 -16.94
N GLN A 177 -4.61 13.12 -18.20
CA GLN A 177 -5.96 13.02 -18.74
C GLN A 177 -6.70 11.82 -18.13
N SER A 178 -6.02 10.68 -17.94
CA SER A 178 -6.62 9.53 -17.23
C SER A 178 -7.06 9.91 -15.83
N LEU A 179 -6.23 10.62 -15.09
CA LEU A 179 -6.56 11.08 -13.72
C LEU A 179 -7.73 12.08 -13.73
N GLN A 180 -7.75 13.00 -14.70
CA GLN A 180 -8.84 13.94 -14.88
C GLN A 180 -10.17 13.21 -15.13
N TRP A 181 -10.22 12.31 -16.11
CA TRP A 181 -11.42 11.52 -16.42
C TRP A 181 -11.89 10.68 -15.22
N GLY A 182 -10.96 10.05 -14.52
CA GLY A 182 -11.32 9.31 -13.31
C GLY A 182 -11.98 10.16 -12.23
N ALA A 183 -11.46 11.37 -12.00
CA ALA A 183 -12.04 12.30 -11.05
C ALA A 183 -13.43 12.81 -11.52
N GLU A 184 -13.58 13.12 -12.81
CA GLU A 184 -14.86 13.55 -13.40
C GLU A 184 -15.92 12.45 -13.26
N VAL A 185 -15.60 11.19 -13.61
CA VAL A 185 -16.51 10.05 -13.44
C VAL A 185 -16.86 9.82 -11.97
N TYR A 186 -15.88 9.92 -11.04
CA TYR A 186 -16.15 9.80 -9.61
C TYR A 186 -17.16 10.83 -9.11
N HIS A 187 -17.01 12.09 -9.53
CA HIS A 187 -17.94 13.15 -9.16
C HIS A 187 -19.31 13.02 -9.86
N ALA A 188 -19.33 12.55 -11.10
CA ALA A 188 -20.57 12.21 -11.79
C ALA A 188 -21.32 11.08 -11.07
N LEU A 189 -20.62 10.01 -10.65
CA LEU A 189 -21.20 8.93 -9.86
C LEU A 189 -21.78 9.44 -8.54
N LYS A 190 -21.09 10.33 -7.84
CA LYS A 190 -21.62 10.95 -6.63
C LYS A 190 -22.95 11.67 -6.87
N LYS A 191 -23.03 12.38 -8.00
CA LYS A 191 -24.25 13.09 -8.38
C LYS A 191 -25.38 12.10 -8.72
N VAL A 192 -25.12 11.08 -9.51
CA VAL A 192 -26.10 10.03 -9.87
C VAL A 192 -26.65 9.36 -8.62
N LEU A 193 -25.80 8.94 -7.70
CA LEU A 193 -26.21 8.35 -6.42
C LEU A 193 -27.12 9.30 -5.63
N LYS A 194 -26.71 10.57 -5.49
CA LYS A 194 -27.49 11.58 -4.76
C LYS A 194 -28.85 11.84 -5.39
N ASP A 195 -28.90 11.97 -6.71
CA ASP A 195 -30.16 12.22 -7.46
C ASP A 195 -31.14 11.03 -7.33
N ARG A 196 -30.65 9.83 -7.11
CA ARG A 196 -31.42 8.62 -6.82
C ARG A 196 -31.72 8.39 -5.33
N GLY A 197 -31.28 9.28 -4.45
CA GLY A 197 -31.46 9.14 -3.00
C GLY A 197 -30.62 8.02 -2.36
N LEU A 198 -29.56 7.57 -3.04
CA LEU A 198 -28.65 6.54 -2.56
C LEU A 198 -27.54 7.13 -1.71
N SER A 199 -26.93 6.30 -0.85
CA SER A 199 -25.82 6.72 0.01
C SER A 199 -24.60 7.17 -0.80
N THR A 200 -23.98 8.25 -0.36
CA THR A 200 -22.67 8.71 -0.84
C THR A 200 -21.59 8.58 0.24
N GLY A 201 -21.84 7.75 1.26
CA GLY A 201 -20.84 7.33 2.22
C GLY A 201 -19.74 6.52 1.53
N LEU A 202 -18.54 6.54 2.10
CA LEU A 202 -17.37 5.86 1.53
C LEU A 202 -17.13 4.53 2.24
N GLY A 203 -16.72 3.54 1.46
CA GLY A 203 -16.12 2.31 1.95
C GLY A 203 -14.64 2.50 2.32
N ASP A 204 -14.01 1.42 2.78
CA ASP A 204 -12.62 1.41 3.27
C ASP A 204 -11.59 1.80 2.21
N GLU A 205 -11.91 1.60 0.94
CA GLU A 205 -11.04 1.88 -0.22
C GLU A 205 -11.38 3.20 -0.94
N GLY A 206 -12.25 4.02 -0.34
CA GLY A 206 -12.61 5.35 -0.85
C GLY A 206 -13.65 5.38 -1.97
N GLY A 207 -14.18 4.24 -2.40
CA GLY A 207 -15.36 4.13 -3.26
C GLY A 207 -16.66 4.39 -2.50
N PHE A 208 -17.72 4.78 -3.20
CA PHE A 208 -19.05 4.92 -2.58
C PHE A 208 -19.61 3.56 -2.17
N ALA A 209 -20.37 3.53 -1.08
CA ALA A 209 -20.94 2.31 -0.50
C ALA A 209 -22.49 2.39 -0.43
N PRO A 210 -23.20 2.43 -1.58
CA PRO A 210 -24.65 2.43 -1.59
C PRO A 210 -25.20 1.02 -1.39
N ASP A 211 -26.39 0.93 -0.78
CA ASP A 211 -27.23 -0.27 -0.88
C ASP A 211 -27.88 -0.34 -2.27
N LEU A 212 -27.75 -1.47 -2.96
CA LEU A 212 -28.26 -1.66 -4.30
C LEU A 212 -29.03 -3.00 -4.40
N ASP A 213 -29.92 -3.11 -5.38
CA ASP A 213 -30.72 -4.32 -5.59
C ASP A 213 -29.90 -5.51 -6.11
N SER A 214 -28.73 -5.24 -6.69
CA SER A 214 -27.83 -6.29 -7.21
C SER A 214 -26.43 -5.73 -7.50
N ASN A 215 -25.44 -6.65 -7.65
CA ASN A 215 -24.10 -6.30 -8.15
C ASN A 215 -24.13 -5.70 -9.58
N ALA A 216 -25.11 -6.10 -10.42
CA ALA A 216 -25.27 -5.54 -11.76
C ALA A 216 -25.71 -4.06 -11.69
N ALA A 217 -26.53 -3.68 -10.72
CA ALA A 217 -26.96 -2.29 -10.53
C ALA A 217 -25.77 -1.36 -10.24
N ALA A 218 -24.70 -1.86 -9.58
CA ALA A 218 -23.47 -1.10 -9.39
C ALA A 218 -22.78 -0.77 -10.73
N LEU A 219 -22.72 -1.73 -11.64
CA LEU A 219 -22.15 -1.51 -12.98
C LEU A 219 -23.00 -0.53 -13.80
N ASP A 220 -24.34 -0.65 -13.74
CA ASP A 220 -25.24 0.27 -14.44
C ASP A 220 -25.06 1.72 -13.97
N LEU A 221 -24.91 1.94 -12.66
CA LEU A 221 -24.64 3.27 -12.09
C LEU A 221 -23.30 3.83 -12.54
N ILE A 222 -22.28 2.99 -12.64
CA ILE A 222 -20.96 3.41 -13.12
C ILE A 222 -21.02 3.76 -14.61
N LEU A 223 -21.71 2.95 -15.43
CA LEU A 223 -21.89 3.27 -16.85
C LEU A 223 -22.62 4.59 -17.04
N GLU A 224 -23.71 4.84 -16.29
CA GLU A 224 -24.41 6.13 -16.32
C GLU A 224 -23.48 7.29 -15.93
N ALA A 225 -22.65 7.08 -14.91
CA ALA A 225 -21.67 8.10 -14.49
C ALA A 225 -20.61 8.37 -15.56
N ILE A 226 -20.15 7.35 -16.28
CA ILE A 226 -19.19 7.50 -17.39
C ILE A 226 -19.81 8.30 -18.55
N GLU A 227 -21.10 8.04 -18.86
CA GLU A 227 -21.81 8.76 -19.93
C GLU A 227 -22.11 10.22 -19.56
N ALA A 228 -22.24 10.51 -18.26
CA ALA A 228 -22.55 11.83 -17.73
C ALA A 228 -21.31 12.71 -17.51
N ALA A 229 -20.10 12.13 -17.53
CA ALA A 229 -18.83 12.82 -17.30
C ALA A 229 -18.23 13.36 -18.60
#